data_09ccac15261c847e95e317c365a173f7
#
_entry.id   09ccac15261c847e95e317c365a173f7
#
_cell.length_a   1.000
_cell.length_b   1.000
_cell.length_c   1.000
_cell.angle_alpha   90.00
_cell.angle_beta   90.00
_cell.angle_gamma   90.00
#
_symmetry.space_group_name_H-M   'P 1'
#
loop_
_entity.id
_entity.type
_entity.pdbx_description
1 polymer ?
#
loop_
_entity_poly.entity_id
_entity_poly.type
_entity_poly.pdbx_seq_one_letter_code
_entity_poly.pdbx_strand_id
1 'polypeptide(L)'
;SEFAFEDMGSQRVEKFSYKYLSEEELDGMPCHKLERYPENKESGYSKQVAWLDKEQLRVQKVDYYDKKGELLKTLTLSGYQQYLDHHWRPARMEMVNHQSGKSTILEWKNIQFKTGLTERDFDQNALKSAR
;
A
#
# COMPACT_ATOMS: atom_id res chain seq x y z
N SER A 1 -2.98 13.74 -6.53
CA SER A 1 -2.41 12.44 -6.14
C SER A 1 -3.48 11.36 -6.21
N GLU A 2 -3.07 10.18 -6.62
CA GLU A 2 -3.98 9.02 -6.65
C GLU A 2 -4.09 8.34 -5.29
N PHE A 3 -3.29 8.75 -4.32
CA PHE A 3 -3.38 8.23 -2.97
C PHE A 3 -4.50 8.93 -2.22
N ALA A 4 -5.42 8.14 -1.64
CA ALA A 4 -6.45 8.65 -0.77
C ALA A 4 -5.91 8.70 0.66
N PHE A 5 -6.58 9.46 1.50
CA PHE A 5 -6.16 9.58 2.89
C PHE A 5 -6.09 8.22 3.57
N GLU A 6 -7.08 7.36 3.33
CA GLU A 6 -7.08 6.04 3.96
C GLU A 6 -5.96 5.13 3.45
N ASP A 7 -5.42 5.39 2.24
CA ASP A 7 -4.29 4.62 1.71
C ASP A 7 -3.00 4.94 2.46
N MET A 8 -2.89 6.16 2.95
CA MET A 8 -1.69 6.66 3.62
C MET A 8 -1.70 6.37 5.11
N GLY A 9 -2.86 6.07 5.67
CA GLY A 9 -2.98 5.82 7.10
C GLY A 9 -2.49 4.45 7.51
N SER A 10 -2.40 4.23 8.80
CA SER A 10 -2.00 2.94 9.36
C SER A 10 -2.98 1.87 8.95
N GLN A 11 -2.45 0.73 8.54
CA GLN A 11 -3.25 -0.42 8.21
C GLN A 11 -3.50 -1.20 9.50
N ARG A 12 -4.57 -0.88 10.17
CA ARG A 12 -4.90 -1.55 11.44
C ARG A 12 -5.73 -2.79 11.16
N VAL A 13 -5.28 -3.90 11.72
CA VAL A 13 -5.94 -5.19 11.50
C VAL A 13 -7.40 -5.16 11.94
N GLU A 14 -7.69 -4.48 13.02
CA GLU A 14 -9.04 -4.41 13.58
C GLU A 14 -10.03 -3.63 12.72
N LYS A 15 -9.54 -2.94 11.70
CA LYS A 15 -10.40 -2.16 10.81
C LYS A 15 -10.85 -2.91 9.57
N PHE A 16 -10.42 -4.15 9.44
CA PHE A 16 -10.76 -4.97 8.28
C PHE A 16 -11.21 -6.35 8.71
N SER A 17 -12.10 -6.91 7.91
CA SER A 17 -12.39 -8.35 7.94
C SER A 17 -11.56 -8.99 6.85
N TYR A 18 -11.01 -10.17 7.08
CA TYR A 18 -10.07 -10.81 6.17
C TYR A 18 -10.58 -12.15 5.66
N LYS A 19 -10.25 -12.45 4.41
CA LYS A 19 -10.50 -13.75 3.84
C LYS A 19 -9.27 -14.19 3.06
N TYR A 20 -8.67 -15.31 3.46
CA TYR A 20 -7.52 -15.87 2.77
C TYR A 20 -7.97 -16.51 1.46
N LEU A 21 -7.34 -16.19 0.35
CA LEU A 21 -7.69 -16.74 -0.96
C LEU A 21 -6.77 -17.87 -1.38
N SER A 22 -5.49 -17.61 -1.47
CA SER A 22 -4.55 -18.60 -2.02
C SER A 22 -3.11 -18.11 -1.86
N GLU A 23 -2.18 -18.98 -2.25
CA GLU A 23 -0.81 -18.58 -2.48
C GLU A 23 -0.66 -18.24 -3.94
N GLU A 24 0.09 -17.21 -4.25
CA GLU A 24 0.29 -16.78 -5.63
C GLU A 24 1.67 -16.16 -5.77
N GLU A 25 2.34 -16.46 -6.87
CA GLU A 25 3.62 -15.85 -7.17
C GLU A 25 3.40 -14.46 -7.77
N LEU A 26 4.09 -13.46 -7.22
CA LEU A 26 4.04 -12.09 -7.73
C LEU A 26 5.45 -11.73 -8.18
N ASP A 27 5.67 -11.65 -9.50
CA ASP A 27 6.97 -11.37 -10.07
C ASP A 27 8.07 -12.27 -9.51
N GLY A 28 7.77 -13.56 -9.40
CA GLY A 28 8.72 -14.53 -8.87
C GLY A 28 8.79 -14.63 -7.37
N MET A 29 8.03 -13.82 -6.65
CA MET A 29 8.02 -13.81 -5.20
C MET A 29 6.79 -14.55 -4.68
N PRO A 30 6.98 -15.60 -3.86
CA PRO A 30 5.84 -16.31 -3.28
C PRO A 30 5.07 -15.41 -2.31
N CYS A 31 3.78 -15.29 -2.51
CA CYS A 31 2.94 -14.43 -1.68
C CYS A 31 1.70 -15.15 -1.21
N HIS A 32 1.17 -14.67 -0.09
CA HIS A 32 -0.18 -14.97 0.34
C HIS A 32 -1.11 -13.93 -0.27
N LYS A 33 -2.20 -14.38 -0.86
CA LYS A 33 -3.21 -13.48 -1.41
C LYS A 33 -4.44 -13.53 -0.55
N LEU A 34 -4.92 -12.37 -0.13
CA LEU A 34 -6.10 -12.31 0.72
C LEU A 34 -6.99 -11.13 0.35
N GLU A 35 -8.26 -11.24 0.69
CA GLU A 35 -9.20 -10.13 0.58
C GLU A 35 -9.35 -9.48 1.93
N ARG A 36 -9.46 -8.17 1.95
CA ARG A 36 -9.81 -7.42 3.15
C ARG A 36 -11.02 -6.57 2.86
N TYR A 37 -11.89 -6.53 3.84
CA TYR A 37 -13.14 -5.77 3.73
C TYR A 37 -13.13 -4.70 4.80
N PRO A 38 -13.14 -3.41 4.41
CA PRO A 38 -13.20 -2.34 5.41
C PRO A 38 -14.46 -2.47 6.25
N GLU A 39 -14.30 -2.40 7.56
CA GLU A 39 -15.44 -2.43 8.46
C GLU A 39 -16.10 -1.07 8.57
N ASN A 40 -15.38 -0.01 8.26
CA ASN A 40 -15.92 1.33 8.25
C ASN A 40 -16.77 1.54 6.99
N LYS A 41 -18.05 1.84 7.20
CA LYS A 41 -18.97 2.06 6.08
C LYS A 41 -18.63 3.31 5.27
N GLU A 42 -17.81 4.19 5.82
CA GLU A 42 -17.40 5.41 5.12
C GLU A 42 -16.17 5.22 4.26
N SER A 43 -15.59 4.01 4.24
CA SER A 43 -14.47 3.73 3.37
C SER A 43 -14.87 3.97 1.92
N GLY A 44 -13.95 4.49 1.12
CA GLY A 44 -14.15 4.67 -0.31
C GLY A 44 -14.09 3.37 -1.11
N TYR A 45 -13.84 2.25 -0.45
CA TYR A 45 -13.63 0.96 -1.11
C TYR A 45 -14.61 -0.08 -0.61
N SER A 46 -15.03 -0.98 -1.51
CA SER A 46 -15.87 -2.11 -1.12
C SER A 46 -15.01 -3.25 -0.59
N LYS A 47 -13.83 -3.45 -1.19
CA LYS A 47 -12.87 -4.44 -0.72
C LYS A 47 -11.49 -4.11 -1.26
N GLN A 48 -10.51 -4.78 -0.71
CA GLN A 48 -9.13 -4.72 -1.18
C GLN A 48 -8.60 -6.13 -1.30
N VAL A 49 -7.75 -6.39 -2.29
CA VAL A 49 -7.05 -7.66 -2.42
C VAL A 49 -5.58 -7.38 -2.21
N ALA A 50 -4.95 -8.06 -1.26
CA ALA A 50 -3.58 -7.78 -0.88
C ALA A 50 -2.71 -9.01 -1.09
N TRP A 51 -1.49 -8.78 -1.55
CA TRP A 51 -0.45 -9.79 -1.68
C TRP A 51 0.64 -9.49 -0.68
N LEU A 52 0.90 -10.45 0.22
CA LEU A 52 1.93 -10.30 1.25
C LEU A 52 2.99 -11.38 1.02
N ASP A 53 4.26 -11.00 1.04
CA ASP A 53 5.30 -12.01 0.85
C ASP A 53 5.27 -13.02 2.00
N LYS A 54 5.62 -14.26 1.67
CA LYS A 54 5.57 -15.35 2.66
C LYS A 54 6.68 -15.26 3.69
N GLU A 55 7.75 -14.57 3.34
CA GLU A 55 8.93 -14.50 4.19
C GLU A 55 8.75 -13.58 5.38
N GLN A 56 8.26 -12.36 5.14
CA GLN A 56 8.14 -11.34 6.18
C GLN A 56 6.72 -10.80 6.32
N LEU A 57 5.80 -11.26 5.49
CA LEU A 57 4.40 -10.80 5.47
C LEU A 57 4.30 -9.29 5.18
N ARG A 58 5.19 -8.80 4.31
CA ARG A 58 5.15 -7.39 3.87
C ARG A 58 4.21 -7.29 2.69
N VAL A 59 3.42 -6.22 2.66
CA VAL A 59 2.49 -6.00 1.56
C VAL A 59 3.27 -5.62 0.31
N GLN A 60 3.08 -6.36 -0.76
CA GLN A 60 3.76 -6.13 -2.03
C GLN A 60 2.85 -5.47 -3.06
N LYS A 61 1.57 -5.70 -2.96
CA LYS A 61 0.60 -5.18 -3.91
C LYS A 61 -0.77 -5.15 -3.27
N VAL A 62 -1.56 -4.14 -3.59
CA VAL A 62 -2.96 -4.06 -3.16
C VAL A 62 -3.81 -3.60 -4.33
N ASP A 63 -4.87 -4.35 -4.63
CA ASP A 63 -5.90 -3.93 -5.57
C ASP A 63 -7.07 -3.37 -4.77
N TYR A 64 -7.50 -2.17 -5.11
CA TYR A 64 -8.62 -1.49 -4.45
C TYR A 64 -9.84 -1.51 -5.34
N TYR A 65 -10.97 -1.94 -4.79
CA TYR A 65 -12.23 -2.01 -5.52
C TYR A 65 -13.17 -0.92 -5.02
N ASP A 66 -13.85 -0.23 -5.95
CA ASP A 66 -14.74 0.85 -5.58
C ASP A 66 -16.05 0.31 -5.01
N LYS A 67 -16.96 1.21 -4.65
CA LYS A 67 -18.22 0.83 -4.02
C LYS A 67 -19.13 0.02 -4.94
N LYS A 68 -18.86 0.07 -6.22
CA LYS A 68 -19.62 -0.72 -7.21
C LYS A 68 -19.00 -2.09 -7.41
N GLY A 69 -17.86 -2.36 -6.78
CA GLY A 69 -17.18 -3.64 -6.91
C GLY A 69 -16.25 -3.73 -8.11
N GLU A 70 -15.91 -2.60 -8.71
CA GLU A 70 -15.02 -2.57 -9.88
C GLU A 70 -13.60 -2.19 -9.46
N LEU A 71 -12.62 -2.73 -10.15
CA LEU A 71 -11.22 -2.43 -9.85
C LEU A 71 -10.95 -0.95 -10.11
N LEU A 72 -10.54 -0.26 -9.08
CA LEU A 72 -10.31 1.18 -9.13
C LEU A 72 -8.83 1.51 -9.23
N LYS A 73 -8.04 1.01 -8.30
CA LYS A 73 -6.62 1.36 -8.20
C LYS A 73 -5.80 0.14 -7.83
N THR A 74 -4.51 0.20 -8.18
CA THR A 74 -3.53 -0.80 -7.74
C THR A 74 -2.34 -0.08 -7.12
N LEU A 75 -1.99 -0.49 -5.91
CA LEU A 75 -0.81 -0.02 -5.20
C LEU A 75 0.27 -1.08 -5.29
N THR A 76 1.47 -0.68 -5.74
CA THR A 76 2.64 -1.56 -5.75
C THR A 76 3.67 -0.99 -4.80
N LEU A 77 4.20 -1.82 -3.92
CA LEU A 77 5.20 -1.42 -2.93
C LEU A 77 6.49 -2.18 -3.21
N SER A 78 7.62 -1.48 -3.17
CA SER A 78 8.91 -2.09 -3.49
C SER A 78 10.03 -1.38 -2.76
N GLY A 79 11.24 -1.98 -2.84
CA GLY A 79 12.40 -1.41 -2.21
C GLY A 79 12.33 -1.44 -0.70
N TYR A 80 11.75 -2.48 -0.14
CA TYR A 80 11.65 -2.60 1.31
C TYR A 80 13.02 -2.58 1.97
N GLN A 81 13.12 -1.81 3.05
CA GLN A 81 14.32 -1.70 3.87
C GLN A 81 13.94 -1.79 5.33
N GLN A 82 14.83 -2.36 6.12
CA GLN A 82 14.62 -2.47 7.55
C GLN A 82 15.35 -1.32 8.25
N TYR A 83 14.66 -0.63 9.12
CA TYR A 83 15.20 0.55 9.78
C TYR A 83 15.60 0.25 11.22
N LEU A 84 16.06 1.27 11.93
CA LEU A 84 16.59 1.13 13.28
C LEU A 84 15.58 0.51 14.26
N ASP A 85 14.31 0.70 14.01
CA ASP A 85 13.25 0.12 14.83
C ASP A 85 12.91 -1.32 14.40
N HIS A 86 13.65 -1.86 13.45
CA HIS A 86 13.45 -3.18 12.88
C HIS A 86 12.15 -3.33 12.08
N HIS A 87 11.49 -2.25 11.78
CA HIS A 87 10.31 -2.29 10.92
C HIS A 87 10.71 -2.21 9.46
N TRP A 88 9.95 -2.92 8.63
CA TRP A 88 10.14 -2.89 7.18
C TRP A 88 9.31 -1.77 6.59
N ARG A 89 9.92 -0.95 5.75
CA ARG A 89 9.22 0.14 5.07
C ARG A 89 9.58 0.15 3.60
N PRO A 90 8.60 0.34 2.71
CA PRO A 90 8.91 0.40 1.28
C PRO A 90 9.54 1.75 0.94
N ALA A 91 10.56 1.70 0.08
CA ALA A 91 11.17 2.92 -0.42
C ALA A 91 10.38 3.52 -1.58
N ARG A 92 9.53 2.73 -2.20
CA ARG A 92 8.75 3.17 -3.35
C ARG A 92 7.33 2.63 -3.27
N MET A 93 6.37 3.52 -3.51
CA MET A 93 4.97 3.13 -3.67
C MET A 93 4.44 3.75 -4.94
N GLU A 94 3.79 2.96 -5.75
CA GLU A 94 3.17 3.43 -6.99
C GLU A 94 1.70 3.10 -6.98
N MET A 95 0.87 4.11 -7.15
CA MET A 95 -0.57 3.93 -7.23
C MET A 95 -1.02 4.25 -8.66
N VAL A 96 -1.68 3.29 -9.29
CA VAL A 96 -2.24 3.46 -10.63
C VAL A 96 -3.75 3.41 -10.53
N ASN A 97 -4.41 4.47 -11.01
CA ASN A 97 -5.87 4.50 -11.08
C ASN A 97 -6.29 3.95 -12.44
N HIS A 98 -6.94 2.80 -12.44
CA HIS A 98 -7.32 2.12 -13.67
C HIS A 98 -8.50 2.77 -14.38
N GLN A 99 -9.28 3.57 -13.67
CA GLN A 99 -10.45 4.20 -14.27
C GLN A 99 -10.10 5.54 -14.90
N SER A 100 -9.19 6.29 -14.29
CA SER A 100 -8.76 7.59 -14.83
C SER A 100 -7.51 7.50 -15.68
N GLY A 101 -6.74 6.44 -15.53
CA GLY A 101 -5.45 6.28 -16.20
C GLY A 101 -4.31 7.07 -15.58
N LYS A 102 -4.56 7.72 -14.45
CA LYS A 102 -3.54 8.51 -13.77
C LYS A 102 -2.74 7.66 -12.79
N SER A 103 -1.51 8.07 -12.52
CA SER A 103 -0.67 7.36 -11.55
C SER A 103 0.11 8.35 -10.70
N THR A 104 0.53 7.89 -9.54
CA THR A 104 1.31 8.67 -8.60
C THR A 104 2.38 7.77 -8.00
N ILE A 105 3.60 8.28 -7.93
CA ILE A 105 4.73 7.55 -7.35
C ILE A 105 5.25 8.32 -6.14
N LEU A 106 5.41 7.61 -5.04
CA LEU A 106 6.03 8.14 -3.83
C LEU A 106 7.33 7.39 -3.60
N GLU A 107 8.44 8.11 -3.54
CA GLU A 107 9.75 7.51 -3.31
C GLU A 107 10.46 8.22 -2.17
N TRP A 108 11.19 7.45 -1.37
CA TRP A 108 11.97 7.98 -0.27
C TRP A 108 13.43 7.61 -0.46
N LYS A 109 14.29 8.61 -0.23
CA LYS A 109 15.72 8.36 -0.22
C LYS A 109 16.06 7.70 1.12
N ASN A 110 16.88 6.69 1.06
CA ASN A 110 17.20 5.88 2.23
C ASN A 110 17.77 6.66 3.41
N ILE A 111 18.51 7.68 3.15
CA ILE A 111 19.18 8.45 4.18
C ILE A 111 18.23 9.10 5.17
N GLN A 112 17.09 9.52 4.70
CA GLN A 112 16.16 10.32 5.50
C GLN A 112 15.57 9.56 6.66
N PHE A 113 15.47 8.27 6.52
CA PHE A 113 14.95 7.45 7.61
C PHE A 113 15.91 7.34 8.77
N LYS A 114 17.20 7.40 8.48
CA LYS A 114 18.24 7.32 9.50
C LYS A 114 18.36 8.62 10.27
N THR A 115 17.93 9.72 9.68
CA THR A 115 18.03 11.03 10.30
C THR A 115 16.76 11.45 11.01
N GLY A 116 15.79 10.55 11.11
CA GLY A 116 14.56 10.85 11.82
C GLY A 116 13.57 11.69 11.04
N LEU A 117 13.39 11.35 9.77
CA LEU A 117 12.39 12.01 8.95
C LEU A 117 11.03 11.95 9.64
N THR A 118 10.36 13.11 9.77
CA THR A 118 9.07 13.17 10.41
C THR A 118 7.96 12.82 9.42
N GLU A 119 6.80 12.44 9.95
CA GLU A 119 5.65 12.15 9.12
C GLU A 119 5.24 13.35 8.28
N ARG A 120 5.39 14.53 8.83
CA ARG A 120 5.08 15.76 8.12
C ARG A 120 5.98 15.96 6.91
N ASP A 121 7.28 15.74 7.08
CA ASP A 121 8.22 15.86 5.97
C ASP A 121 7.92 14.82 4.89
N PHE A 122 7.56 13.66 5.32
CA PHE A 122 7.16 12.58 4.44
C PHE A 122 5.98 13.02 3.56
N ASP A 123 4.92 13.51 4.19
CA ASP A 123 3.72 13.89 3.44
C ASP A 123 3.96 15.04 2.47
N GLN A 124 4.60 16.09 2.93
CA GLN A 124 4.81 17.28 2.11
C GLN A 124 5.75 17.03 0.96
N ASN A 125 6.87 16.40 1.24
CA ASN A 125 7.88 16.20 0.22
C ASN A 125 7.50 15.11 -0.77
N ALA A 126 7.00 14.02 -0.27
CA ALA A 126 6.65 12.90 -1.11
C ALA A 126 5.49 13.21 -2.04
N LEU A 127 4.45 13.83 -1.52
CA LEU A 127 3.29 14.17 -2.34
C LEU A 127 3.61 15.20 -3.39
N LYS A 128 4.48 16.14 -3.09
CA LYS A 128 4.89 17.14 -4.07
C LYS A 128 5.73 16.53 -5.18
N SER A 129 6.60 15.60 -4.85
CA SER A 129 7.44 14.99 -5.87
C SER A 129 6.70 13.95 -6.69
N ALA A 130 5.57 13.49 -6.24
CA ALA A 130 4.81 12.46 -6.93
C ALA A 130 3.99 12.97 -8.09
N ARG A 131 4.14 14.21 -8.40
CA ARG A 131 3.33 14.80 -9.48
C ARG A 131 3.97 14.65 -10.86
#